data_d9113cb097b0dc5903c0fa881e752126
#
_entry.id   d9113cb097b0dc5903c0fa881e752126
#
_cell.length_a   1.000
_cell.length_b   1.000
_cell.length_c   1.000
_cell.angle_alpha   90.00
_cell.angle_beta   90.00
_cell.angle_gamma   90.00
#
_symmetry.space_group_name_H-M   'P 1'
#
loop_
_entity.id
_entity.type
_entity.pdbx_description
1 polymer ?
#
loop_
_entity_poly.entity_id
_entity_poly.type
_entity_poly.pdbx_seq_one_letter_code
_entity_poly.pdbx_strand_id
1 'polypeptide(L)'
;MDLGASRRGVDMGPSAVRYADLRETLEQLGHTVEDAGNVSVPFREDAAKGAQRGARYLGAITAVCSDVATQVRTALDDGRIPVVLGGDHALAAGSIAGASAHLAASGKRLGVVWVDAHGDLNTPATSRSGNVHGMPLAALLGHGDRALSSIGGAHPALRASDVALVGLRDLDDAERDHIHKWHVKALSMRALDERGVRAVMEEAIAHATQDTAGIWLSFDMDVIDPDEAPGVGTPVVGGITYREAHLAMEMLADSGKLIGLDLVEVNPVLDERNRTAEIARELILSALGKRIL
;
A
#
# COMPACT_ATOMS: atom_id res chain seq x y z
N MET A 1 -2.24 -0.39 -12.35
CA MET A 1 -2.44 -1.71 -13.00
C MET A 1 -3.58 -2.47 -12.33
N ASP A 2 -4.18 -3.45 -13.05
CA ASP A 2 -5.18 -4.39 -12.50
C ASP A 2 -4.80 -5.86 -12.80
N LEU A 3 -3.52 -6.09 -13.08
CA LEU A 3 -2.98 -7.39 -13.46
C LEU A 3 -2.92 -8.36 -12.27
N GLY A 4 -2.68 -7.84 -11.08
CA GLY A 4 -2.57 -8.62 -9.84
C GLY A 4 -3.91 -9.05 -9.26
N ALA A 5 -5.02 -8.45 -9.67
CA ALA A 5 -6.36 -8.72 -9.18
C ALA A 5 -7.19 -9.56 -10.14
N SER A 6 -8.23 -10.24 -9.64
CA SER A 6 -9.24 -10.89 -10.50
C SER A 6 -10.24 -9.91 -11.06
N ARG A 7 -10.65 -8.91 -10.27
CA ARG A 7 -11.61 -7.87 -10.65
C ARG A 7 -10.87 -6.75 -11.36
N ARG A 8 -11.47 -6.26 -12.45
CA ARG A 8 -10.90 -5.16 -13.24
C ARG A 8 -11.39 -3.80 -12.75
N GLY A 9 -10.66 -2.74 -13.13
CA GLY A 9 -11.07 -1.36 -12.96
C GLY A 9 -10.20 -0.55 -12.01
N VAL A 10 -9.43 -1.17 -11.12
CA VAL A 10 -8.51 -0.46 -10.22
C VAL A 10 -7.36 0.24 -10.95
N ASP A 11 -7.07 -0.13 -12.18
CA ASP A 11 -6.11 0.57 -13.06
C ASP A 11 -6.52 2.01 -13.38
N MET A 12 -7.83 2.32 -13.27
CA MET A 12 -8.38 3.67 -13.43
C MET A 12 -8.34 4.48 -12.12
N GLY A 13 -8.03 3.87 -10.98
CA GLY A 13 -7.96 4.52 -9.67
C GLY A 13 -7.09 5.77 -9.65
N PRO A 14 -5.85 5.75 -10.18
CA PRO A 14 -5.01 6.95 -10.22
C PRO A 14 -5.65 8.13 -10.96
N SER A 15 -6.37 7.87 -12.05
CA SER A 15 -7.09 8.91 -12.79
C SER A 15 -8.28 9.46 -12.01
N ALA A 16 -9.01 8.60 -11.27
CA ALA A 16 -10.14 9.01 -10.44
C ALA A 16 -9.70 9.90 -9.26
N VAL A 17 -8.58 9.57 -8.61
CA VAL A 17 -8.00 10.37 -7.53
C VAL A 17 -7.47 11.71 -8.04
N ARG A 18 -6.85 11.75 -9.23
CA ARG A 18 -6.46 13.00 -9.88
C ARG A 18 -7.66 13.86 -10.24
N TYR A 19 -8.74 13.25 -10.77
CA TYR A 19 -10.00 13.92 -11.07
C TYR A 19 -10.67 14.53 -9.84
N ALA A 20 -10.38 14.01 -8.65
CA ALA A 20 -10.80 14.58 -7.37
C ALA A 20 -9.96 15.80 -6.93
N ASP A 21 -9.24 16.46 -7.83
CA ASP A 21 -8.44 17.68 -7.61
C ASP A 21 -7.29 17.49 -6.58
N LEU A 22 -6.65 16.31 -6.58
CA LEU A 22 -5.57 16.01 -5.62
C LEU A 22 -4.43 17.04 -5.69
N ARG A 23 -3.96 17.37 -6.90
CA ARG A 23 -2.85 18.31 -7.07
C ARG A 23 -3.19 19.69 -6.54
N GLU A 24 -4.32 20.23 -6.97
CA GLU A 24 -4.78 21.57 -6.61
C GLU A 24 -4.97 21.71 -5.10
N THR A 25 -5.52 20.67 -4.46
CA THR A 25 -5.74 20.68 -3.01
C THR A 25 -4.45 20.54 -2.21
N LEU A 26 -3.45 19.80 -2.69
CA LEU A 26 -2.10 19.75 -2.10
C LEU A 26 -1.37 21.09 -2.27
N GLU A 27 -1.49 21.74 -3.42
CA GLU A 27 -0.90 23.08 -3.65
C GLU A 27 -1.55 24.14 -2.74
N GLN A 28 -2.87 24.06 -2.50
CA GLN A 28 -3.57 24.91 -1.53
C GLN A 28 -3.11 24.68 -0.09
N LEU A 29 -2.67 23.47 0.23
CA LEU A 29 -2.09 23.12 1.54
C LEU A 29 -0.65 23.65 1.70
N GLY A 30 -0.05 24.17 0.63
CA GLY A 30 1.28 24.77 0.62
C GLY A 30 2.39 23.86 0.09
N HIS A 31 2.05 22.69 -0.45
CA HIS A 31 3.02 21.80 -1.08
C HIS A 31 3.36 22.24 -2.52
N THR A 32 4.59 22.00 -2.94
CA THR A 32 4.94 22.03 -4.37
C THR A 32 4.75 20.64 -4.94
N VAL A 33 3.85 20.51 -5.90
CA VAL A 33 3.43 19.20 -6.45
C VAL A 33 3.97 19.02 -7.86
N GLU A 34 4.62 17.88 -8.09
CA GLU A 34 5.00 17.41 -9.41
C GLU A 34 4.26 16.10 -9.71
N ASP A 35 3.44 16.09 -10.74
CA ASP A 35 2.84 14.84 -11.24
C ASP A 35 3.79 14.19 -12.25
N ALA A 36 4.43 13.10 -11.86
CA ALA A 36 5.36 12.35 -12.70
C ALA A 36 4.66 11.53 -13.80
N GLY A 37 3.34 11.59 -13.87
CA GLY A 37 2.54 10.82 -14.82
C GLY A 37 2.34 9.36 -14.40
N ASN A 38 2.05 8.53 -15.38
CA ASN A 38 1.78 7.10 -15.16
C ASN A 38 2.99 6.25 -15.56
N VAL A 39 3.31 5.24 -14.76
CA VAL A 39 4.15 4.13 -15.18
C VAL A 39 3.43 3.35 -16.28
N SER A 40 4.17 2.97 -17.33
CA SER A 40 3.61 2.17 -18.41
C SER A 40 3.22 0.78 -17.91
N VAL A 41 1.97 0.41 -18.15
CA VAL A 41 1.43 -0.91 -17.78
C VAL A 41 0.90 -1.57 -19.05
N PRO A 42 1.29 -2.81 -19.38
CA PRO A 42 0.73 -3.51 -20.52
C PRO A 42 -0.76 -3.80 -20.30
N PHE A 43 -1.54 -3.76 -21.38
CA PHE A 43 -2.92 -4.21 -21.29
C PHE A 43 -2.99 -5.68 -20.90
N ARG A 44 -3.99 -6.03 -20.10
CA ARG A 44 -4.18 -7.39 -19.59
C ARG A 44 -4.31 -8.43 -20.71
N GLU A 45 -4.90 -8.01 -21.84
CA GLU A 45 -5.11 -8.82 -23.04
C GLU A 45 -3.77 -9.16 -23.71
N ASP A 46 -2.79 -8.26 -23.63
CA ASP A 46 -1.47 -8.40 -24.26
C ASP A 46 -0.44 -9.00 -23.29
N ALA A 47 -0.72 -8.92 -21.99
CA ALA A 47 0.16 -9.46 -20.97
C ALA A 47 0.11 -11.00 -20.96
N ALA A 48 1.26 -11.64 -21.06
CA ALA A 48 1.34 -13.10 -20.92
C ALA A 48 0.87 -13.51 -19.52
N LYS A 49 -0.11 -14.43 -19.46
CA LYS A 49 -0.60 -14.97 -18.17
C LYS A 49 0.50 -15.68 -17.37
N GLY A 50 1.63 -15.95 -18.01
CA GLY A 50 2.78 -16.62 -17.44
C GLY A 50 2.59 -18.12 -17.25
N ALA A 51 3.69 -18.85 -17.26
CA ALA A 51 3.69 -20.30 -17.01
C ALA A 51 3.74 -20.63 -15.51
N GLN A 52 3.85 -19.61 -14.64
CA GLN A 52 4.05 -19.82 -13.21
C GLN A 52 2.73 -20.16 -12.54
N ARG A 53 2.61 -21.40 -12.05
CA ARG A 53 1.49 -21.82 -11.23
C ARG A 53 1.39 -20.92 -9.98
N GLY A 54 0.18 -20.43 -9.70
CA GLY A 54 -0.09 -19.68 -8.47
C GLY A 54 0.27 -18.19 -8.50
N ALA A 55 0.74 -17.63 -9.64
CA ALA A 55 1.00 -16.18 -9.78
C ALA A 55 0.75 -15.72 -11.21
N ARG A 56 -0.44 -15.14 -11.44
CA ARG A 56 -0.85 -14.65 -12.77
C ARG A 56 -0.14 -13.35 -13.12
N TYR A 57 0.28 -13.21 -14.38
CA TYR A 57 0.92 -12.00 -14.92
C TYR A 57 2.19 -11.55 -14.18
N LEU A 58 2.80 -12.43 -13.40
CA LEU A 58 3.92 -12.11 -12.50
C LEU A 58 5.05 -11.36 -13.22
N GLY A 59 5.43 -11.78 -14.42
CA GLY A 59 6.51 -11.12 -15.18
C GLY A 59 6.19 -9.67 -15.53
N ALA A 60 4.96 -9.39 -15.99
CA ALA A 60 4.52 -8.02 -16.28
C ALA A 60 4.41 -7.18 -15.00
N ILE A 61 3.86 -7.75 -13.92
CA ILE A 61 3.77 -7.09 -12.62
C ILE A 61 5.16 -6.74 -12.08
N THR A 62 6.10 -7.68 -12.14
CA THR A 62 7.49 -7.46 -11.69
C THR A 62 8.17 -6.33 -12.48
N ALA A 63 7.95 -6.25 -13.79
CA ALA A 63 8.49 -5.17 -14.61
C ALA A 63 7.92 -3.81 -14.18
N VAL A 64 6.60 -3.69 -14.05
CA VAL A 64 5.93 -2.47 -13.58
C VAL A 64 6.42 -2.08 -12.18
N CYS A 65 6.50 -3.03 -11.26
CA CYS A 65 7.00 -2.77 -9.90
C CYS A 65 8.46 -2.30 -9.90
N SER A 66 9.30 -2.80 -10.81
CA SER A 66 10.68 -2.36 -10.95
C SER A 66 10.78 -0.90 -11.42
N ASP A 67 9.91 -0.49 -12.35
CA ASP A 67 9.83 0.89 -12.81
C ASP A 67 9.31 1.82 -11.68
N VAL A 68 8.29 1.38 -10.93
CA VAL A 68 7.80 2.10 -9.73
C VAL A 68 8.94 2.26 -8.71
N ALA A 69 9.69 1.19 -8.41
CA ALA A 69 10.81 1.24 -7.46
C ALA A 69 11.87 2.25 -7.88
N THR A 70 12.17 2.31 -9.18
CA THR A 70 13.14 3.28 -9.72
C THR A 70 12.65 4.71 -9.54
N GLN A 71 11.38 5.00 -9.85
CA GLN A 71 10.81 6.33 -9.71
C GLN A 71 10.71 6.78 -8.25
N VAL A 72 10.25 5.90 -7.36
CA VAL A 72 10.18 6.19 -5.91
C VAL A 72 11.56 6.47 -5.34
N ARG A 73 12.56 5.66 -5.66
CA ARG A 73 13.94 5.88 -5.23
C ARG A 73 14.45 7.23 -5.73
N THR A 74 14.27 7.55 -7.01
CA THR A 74 14.69 8.84 -7.59
C THR A 74 14.03 10.01 -6.86
N ALA A 75 12.71 9.94 -6.61
CA ALA A 75 12.02 11.01 -5.89
C ALA A 75 12.57 11.23 -4.48
N LEU A 76 12.86 10.14 -3.74
CA LEU A 76 13.48 10.22 -2.42
C LEU A 76 14.93 10.73 -2.46
N ASP A 77 15.70 10.32 -3.46
CA ASP A 77 17.09 10.80 -3.68
C ASP A 77 17.10 12.33 -3.97
N ASP A 78 16.04 12.84 -4.62
CA ASP A 78 15.80 14.28 -4.86
C ASP A 78 15.20 15.01 -3.63
N GLY A 79 15.00 14.34 -2.50
CA GLY A 79 14.43 14.94 -1.27
C GLY A 79 12.93 15.20 -1.33
N ARG A 80 12.20 14.53 -2.21
CA ARG A 80 10.74 14.62 -2.37
C ARG A 80 10.05 13.55 -1.56
N ILE A 81 8.77 13.75 -1.25
CA ILE A 81 7.88 12.75 -0.64
C ILE A 81 7.05 12.10 -1.75
N PRO A 82 7.32 10.83 -2.15
CA PRO A 82 6.53 10.16 -3.15
C PRO A 82 5.13 9.82 -2.64
N VAL A 83 4.13 10.16 -3.45
CA VAL A 83 2.75 9.69 -3.31
C VAL A 83 2.44 8.81 -4.51
N VAL A 84 2.37 7.51 -4.30
CA VAL A 84 2.11 6.53 -5.36
C VAL A 84 0.62 6.23 -5.39
N LEU A 85 -0.04 6.61 -6.48
CA LEU A 85 -1.44 6.28 -6.69
C LEU A 85 -1.54 4.92 -7.37
N GLY A 86 -2.15 3.98 -6.69
CA GLY A 86 -2.22 2.60 -7.14
C GLY A 86 -3.41 2.27 -8.01
N GLY A 87 -3.24 1.18 -8.71
CA GLY A 87 -4.19 0.18 -9.08
C GLY A 87 -4.28 -0.87 -7.99
N ASP A 88 -4.05 -2.16 -8.36
CA ASP A 88 -4.03 -3.24 -7.37
C ASP A 88 -2.79 -3.17 -6.44
N HIS A 89 -2.91 -3.78 -5.26
CA HIS A 89 -1.90 -3.69 -4.20
C HIS A 89 -0.54 -4.34 -4.54
N ALA A 90 -0.43 -5.10 -5.64
CA ALA A 90 0.86 -5.67 -6.08
C ALA A 90 1.94 -4.61 -6.30
N LEU A 91 1.55 -3.35 -6.61
CA LEU A 91 2.50 -2.25 -6.84
C LEU A 91 3.34 -1.93 -5.60
N ALA A 92 2.85 -2.21 -4.39
CA ALA A 92 3.56 -1.96 -3.14
C ALA A 92 4.89 -2.73 -3.06
N ALA A 93 5.01 -3.86 -3.78
CA ALA A 93 6.30 -4.53 -3.95
C ALA A 93 7.35 -3.64 -4.63
N GLY A 94 6.92 -2.72 -5.50
CA GLY A 94 7.79 -1.74 -6.14
C GLY A 94 8.02 -0.50 -5.28
N SER A 95 6.96 0.15 -4.83
CA SER A 95 7.06 1.43 -4.10
C SER A 95 7.90 1.29 -2.83
N ILE A 96 7.63 0.26 -2.04
CA ILE A 96 8.35 -0.01 -0.80
C ILE A 96 9.78 -0.49 -1.05
N ALA A 97 10.01 -1.34 -2.08
CA ALA A 97 11.35 -1.75 -2.42
C ALA A 97 12.23 -0.57 -2.88
N GLY A 98 11.67 0.40 -3.61
CA GLY A 98 12.35 1.64 -3.98
C GLY A 98 12.72 2.49 -2.77
N ALA A 99 11.79 2.68 -1.83
CA ALA A 99 12.02 3.40 -0.58
C ALA A 99 13.04 2.69 0.32
N SER A 100 12.96 1.37 0.42
CA SER A 100 13.95 0.57 1.16
C SER A 100 15.35 0.70 0.55
N ALA A 101 15.48 0.64 -0.79
CA ALA A 101 16.75 0.79 -1.47
C ALA A 101 17.39 2.18 -1.27
N HIS A 102 16.57 3.25 -1.24
CA HIS A 102 17.04 4.60 -0.91
C HIS A 102 17.69 4.64 0.48
N LEU A 103 16.99 4.16 1.51
CA LEU A 103 17.52 4.17 2.89
C LEU A 103 18.71 3.24 3.06
N ALA A 104 18.69 2.06 2.43
CA ALA A 104 19.77 1.07 2.50
C ALA A 104 21.09 1.62 1.94
N ALA A 105 21.06 2.55 0.96
CA ALA A 105 22.26 3.22 0.44
C ALA A 105 23.02 3.99 1.53
N SER A 106 22.35 4.41 2.61
CA SER A 106 22.94 5.04 3.79
C SER A 106 23.00 4.13 5.02
N GLY A 107 22.84 2.83 4.85
CA GLY A 107 22.88 1.84 5.95
C GLY A 107 21.68 1.89 6.89
N LYS A 108 20.59 2.54 6.47
CA LYS A 108 19.36 2.72 7.25
C LYS A 108 18.28 1.75 6.82
N ARG A 109 17.30 1.50 7.70
CA ARG A 109 16.15 0.62 7.44
C ARG A 109 14.87 1.43 7.31
N LEU A 110 13.92 0.88 6.57
CA LEU A 110 12.57 1.39 6.37
C LEU A 110 11.61 0.72 7.34
N GLY A 111 10.78 1.50 8.03
CA GLY A 111 9.59 1.02 8.70
C GLY A 111 8.38 1.09 7.79
N VAL A 112 7.44 0.18 7.97
CA VAL A 112 6.19 0.13 7.18
C VAL A 112 4.99 0.05 8.10
N VAL A 113 4.02 0.93 7.88
CA VAL A 113 2.65 0.80 8.38
C VAL A 113 1.78 0.40 7.20
N TRP A 114 1.24 -0.81 7.26
CA TRP A 114 0.39 -1.41 6.22
C TRP A 114 -1.05 -1.44 6.73
N VAL A 115 -1.90 -0.64 6.14
CA VAL A 115 -3.29 -0.44 6.56
C VAL A 115 -4.20 -1.11 5.53
N ASP A 116 -4.86 -2.21 5.89
CA ASP A 116 -5.50 -3.11 4.96
C ASP A 116 -6.48 -4.06 5.68
N ALA A 117 -7.53 -4.48 4.99
CA ALA A 117 -8.40 -5.56 5.44
C ALA A 117 -7.72 -6.93 5.37
N HIS A 118 -6.75 -7.09 4.46
CA HIS A 118 -6.04 -8.33 4.11
C HIS A 118 -4.61 -8.35 4.64
N GLY A 119 -3.95 -9.51 4.54
CA GLY A 119 -2.57 -9.66 5.02
C GLY A 119 -1.51 -9.43 3.93
N ASP A 120 -1.86 -9.69 2.68
CA ASP A 120 -0.97 -9.66 1.50
C ASP A 120 0.31 -10.49 1.67
N LEU A 121 0.17 -11.55 2.47
CA LEU A 121 1.25 -12.46 2.88
C LEU A 121 1.20 -13.82 2.15
N ASN A 122 0.40 -13.93 1.10
CA ASN A 122 0.40 -15.11 0.26
C ASN A 122 1.66 -15.20 -0.60
N THR A 123 1.94 -16.40 -1.05
CA THR A 123 3.01 -16.72 -2.01
C THR A 123 2.40 -17.46 -3.20
N PRO A 124 3.11 -17.65 -4.31
CA PRO A 124 2.63 -18.50 -5.40
C PRO A 124 2.28 -19.93 -4.97
N ALA A 125 2.88 -20.42 -3.87
CA ALA A 125 2.61 -21.75 -3.34
C ALA A 125 1.33 -21.82 -2.48
N THR A 126 0.90 -20.70 -1.88
CA THR A 126 -0.24 -20.66 -0.95
C THR A 126 -1.48 -20.00 -1.55
N SER A 127 -1.31 -19.12 -2.52
CA SER A 127 -2.42 -18.42 -3.15
C SER A 127 -3.35 -19.37 -3.90
N ARG A 128 -4.63 -19.33 -3.53
CA ARG A 128 -5.69 -20.12 -4.21
C ARG A 128 -6.11 -19.50 -5.54
N SER A 129 -6.08 -18.18 -5.62
CA SER A 129 -6.50 -17.43 -6.82
C SER A 129 -5.37 -17.25 -7.83
N GLY A 130 -4.13 -17.25 -7.38
CA GLY A 130 -2.98 -16.82 -8.16
C GLY A 130 -2.92 -15.31 -8.39
N ASN A 131 -3.70 -14.52 -7.63
CA ASN A 131 -3.68 -13.07 -7.67
C ASN A 131 -2.44 -12.55 -6.95
N VAL A 132 -1.64 -11.78 -7.65
CA VAL A 132 -0.36 -11.29 -7.11
C VAL A 132 -0.58 -10.11 -6.13
N HIS A 133 -1.73 -9.41 -6.19
CA HIS A 133 -2.01 -8.34 -5.23
C HIS A 133 -2.05 -8.83 -3.77
N GLY A 134 -2.37 -10.09 -3.51
CA GLY A 134 -2.27 -10.70 -2.18
C GLY A 134 -0.88 -11.22 -1.79
N MET A 135 0.20 -10.80 -2.48
CA MET A 135 1.55 -11.33 -2.27
C MET A 135 2.64 -10.27 -2.02
N PRO A 136 2.40 -8.95 -2.18
CA PRO A 136 3.48 -7.97 -2.17
C PRO A 136 4.23 -7.91 -0.86
N LEU A 137 3.54 -8.01 0.28
CA LEU A 137 4.20 -7.98 1.58
C LEU A 137 5.05 -9.23 1.81
N ALA A 138 4.57 -10.41 1.42
CA ALA A 138 5.40 -11.63 1.47
C ALA A 138 6.68 -11.48 0.64
N ALA A 139 6.56 -10.91 -0.56
CA ALA A 139 7.72 -10.68 -1.43
C ALA A 139 8.73 -9.70 -0.79
N LEU A 140 8.26 -8.60 -0.22
CA LEU A 140 9.11 -7.62 0.48
C LEU A 140 9.84 -8.23 1.69
N LEU A 141 9.21 -9.18 2.37
CA LEU A 141 9.82 -9.96 3.46
C LEU A 141 10.74 -11.09 2.97
N GLY A 142 10.96 -11.21 1.66
CA GLY A 142 11.88 -12.17 1.05
C GLY A 142 11.27 -13.54 0.76
N HIS A 143 9.95 -13.66 0.77
CA HIS A 143 9.24 -14.91 0.50
C HIS A 143 8.60 -14.92 -0.90
N GLY A 144 8.30 -16.11 -1.40
CA GLY A 144 7.63 -16.29 -2.69
C GLY A 144 8.56 -16.22 -3.89
N ASP A 145 8.14 -15.51 -4.94
CA ASP A 145 8.89 -15.44 -6.20
C ASP A 145 10.14 -14.55 -6.09
N ARG A 146 11.26 -15.06 -6.62
CA ARG A 146 12.55 -14.38 -6.50
C ARG A 146 12.61 -13.08 -7.29
N ALA A 147 12.00 -13.03 -8.47
CA ALA A 147 12.04 -11.82 -9.29
C ALA A 147 11.29 -10.68 -8.61
N LEU A 148 10.10 -10.96 -8.03
CA LEU A 148 9.32 -9.98 -7.29
C LEU A 148 10.02 -9.57 -5.99
N SER A 149 10.57 -10.54 -5.23
CA SER A 149 11.18 -10.30 -3.91
C SER A 149 12.59 -9.69 -3.96
N SER A 150 13.17 -9.51 -5.14
CA SER A 150 14.51 -8.91 -5.33
C SER A 150 14.44 -7.51 -5.96
N ILE A 151 13.26 -6.94 -6.16
CA ILE A 151 13.10 -5.57 -6.65
C ILE A 151 13.82 -4.62 -5.70
N GLY A 152 14.46 -3.59 -6.24
CA GLY A 152 15.26 -2.64 -5.46
C GLY A 152 16.65 -3.17 -5.05
N GLY A 153 16.97 -4.43 -5.33
CA GLY A 153 18.29 -5.04 -5.13
C GLY A 153 18.52 -5.65 -3.75
N ALA A 154 17.75 -5.28 -2.72
CA ALA A 154 17.82 -5.92 -1.40
C ALA A 154 16.92 -7.17 -1.35
N HIS A 155 17.35 -8.19 -0.62
CA HIS A 155 16.56 -9.39 -0.40
C HIS A 155 16.86 -10.01 0.97
N PRO A 156 15.93 -9.91 1.93
CA PRO A 156 14.65 -9.21 1.87
C PRO A 156 14.80 -7.69 1.80
N ALA A 157 13.79 -7.01 1.25
CA ALA A 157 13.70 -5.55 1.26
C ALA A 157 13.30 -5.00 2.64
N LEU A 158 12.50 -5.75 3.39
CA LEU A 158 12.01 -5.42 4.72
C LEU A 158 12.34 -6.52 5.73
N ARG A 159 12.44 -6.15 7.00
CA ARG A 159 12.40 -7.09 8.12
C ARG A 159 10.98 -7.12 8.70
N ALA A 160 10.52 -8.30 9.11
CA ALA A 160 9.20 -8.43 9.73
C ALA A 160 9.04 -7.57 11.01
N SER A 161 10.17 -7.36 11.74
CA SER A 161 10.23 -6.48 12.92
C SER A 161 10.00 -4.99 12.63
N ASP A 162 10.07 -4.60 11.38
CA ASP A 162 9.95 -3.19 10.95
C ASP A 162 8.56 -2.91 10.31
N VAL A 163 7.66 -3.91 10.32
CA VAL A 163 6.32 -3.86 9.69
C VAL A 163 5.22 -3.99 10.72
N ALA A 164 4.22 -3.13 10.64
CA ALA A 164 2.97 -3.23 11.39
C ALA A 164 1.77 -3.27 10.43
N LEU A 165 1.00 -4.36 10.48
CA LEU A 165 -0.30 -4.52 9.80
C LEU A 165 -1.41 -3.96 10.68
N VAL A 166 -2.32 -3.18 10.11
CA VAL A 166 -3.44 -2.54 10.81
C VAL A 166 -4.73 -2.74 10.03
N GLY A 167 -5.82 -3.14 10.69
CA GLY A 167 -7.15 -3.22 10.09
C GLY A 167 -7.56 -4.62 9.61
N LEU A 168 -6.72 -5.61 9.82
CA LEU A 168 -6.93 -6.99 9.34
C LEU A 168 -8.27 -7.57 9.80
N ARG A 169 -9.07 -8.08 8.85
CA ARG A 169 -10.34 -8.76 9.14
C ARG A 169 -10.71 -9.87 8.18
N ASP A 170 -10.02 -9.96 7.03
CA ASP A 170 -10.17 -11.09 6.10
C ASP A 170 -8.79 -11.70 5.78
N LEU A 171 -8.49 -12.80 6.43
CA LEU A 171 -7.24 -13.53 6.28
C LEU A 171 -7.54 -15.00 5.95
N ASP A 172 -6.86 -15.56 4.98
CA ASP A 172 -6.87 -16.99 4.78
C ASP A 172 -5.95 -17.74 5.78
N ASP A 173 -6.02 -19.07 5.78
CA ASP A 173 -5.27 -19.88 6.75
C ASP A 173 -3.75 -19.71 6.57
N ALA A 174 -3.29 -19.60 5.33
CA ALA A 174 -1.86 -19.45 5.04
C ALA A 174 -1.33 -18.09 5.51
N GLU A 175 -2.10 -17.02 5.37
CA GLU A 175 -1.72 -15.69 5.85
C GLU A 175 -1.64 -15.67 7.38
N ARG A 176 -2.61 -16.30 8.07
CA ARG A 176 -2.56 -16.45 9.54
C ARG A 176 -1.30 -17.19 9.99
N ASP A 177 -0.97 -18.30 9.31
CA ASP A 177 0.24 -19.06 9.59
C ASP A 177 1.52 -18.23 9.32
N HIS A 178 1.55 -17.45 8.25
CA HIS A 178 2.69 -16.60 7.90
C HIS A 178 2.87 -15.45 8.89
N ILE A 179 1.81 -14.79 9.37
CA ILE A 179 1.89 -13.78 10.42
C ILE A 179 2.59 -14.35 11.66
N HIS A 180 2.17 -15.53 12.11
CA HIS A 180 2.77 -16.18 13.29
C HIS A 180 4.21 -16.64 13.02
N LYS A 181 4.43 -17.33 11.90
CA LYS A 181 5.73 -17.92 11.55
C LYS A 181 6.82 -16.87 11.30
N TRP A 182 6.46 -15.77 10.65
CA TRP A 182 7.40 -14.70 10.31
C TRP A 182 7.44 -13.60 11.37
N HIS A 183 6.63 -13.71 12.42
CA HIS A 183 6.55 -12.75 13.53
C HIS A 183 6.22 -11.33 13.07
N VAL A 184 5.30 -11.19 12.10
CA VAL A 184 4.82 -9.89 11.66
C VAL A 184 3.88 -9.31 12.72
N LYS A 185 4.06 -8.03 13.06
CA LYS A 185 3.14 -7.33 13.96
C LYS A 185 1.79 -7.14 13.28
N ALA A 186 0.73 -7.71 13.87
CA ALA A 186 -0.62 -7.67 13.33
C ALA A 186 -1.60 -7.07 14.34
N LEU A 187 -2.29 -6.01 13.94
CA LEU A 187 -3.29 -5.27 14.70
C LEU A 187 -4.62 -5.35 13.94
N SER A 188 -5.46 -6.32 14.30
CA SER A 188 -6.72 -6.60 13.62
C SER A 188 -7.80 -5.56 13.93
N MET A 189 -8.93 -5.61 13.19
CA MET A 189 -10.13 -4.80 13.51
C MET A 189 -10.59 -5.01 14.96
N ARG A 190 -10.48 -6.24 15.50
CA ARG A 190 -10.77 -6.47 16.91
C ARG A 190 -9.89 -5.62 17.84
N ALA A 191 -8.61 -5.44 17.54
CA ALA A 191 -7.76 -4.56 18.35
C ALA A 191 -8.20 -3.09 18.27
N LEU A 192 -8.68 -2.66 17.10
CA LEU A 192 -9.27 -1.33 16.90
C LEU A 192 -10.56 -1.16 17.71
N ASP A 193 -11.47 -2.15 17.71
CA ASP A 193 -12.70 -2.14 18.48
C ASP A 193 -12.46 -2.08 19.99
N GLU A 194 -11.49 -2.88 20.48
CA GLU A 194 -11.20 -2.97 21.93
C GLU A 194 -10.42 -1.75 22.47
N ARG A 195 -9.56 -1.11 21.65
CA ARG A 195 -8.57 -0.13 22.10
C ARG A 195 -8.71 1.26 21.47
N GLY A 196 -9.47 1.35 20.38
CA GLY A 196 -9.61 2.55 19.56
C GLY A 196 -8.41 2.78 18.63
N VAL A 197 -8.67 3.56 17.57
CA VAL A 197 -7.67 3.87 16.51
C VAL A 197 -6.41 4.50 17.10
N ARG A 198 -6.54 5.45 18.04
CA ARG A 198 -5.40 6.14 18.64
C ARG A 198 -4.37 5.16 19.21
N ALA A 199 -4.79 4.27 20.12
CA ALA A 199 -3.86 3.35 20.79
C ALA A 199 -3.24 2.34 19.82
N VAL A 200 -4.00 1.90 18.81
CA VAL A 200 -3.51 0.98 17.78
C VAL A 200 -2.50 1.66 16.87
N MET A 201 -2.77 2.89 16.43
CA MET A 201 -1.83 3.64 15.59
C MET A 201 -0.57 4.08 16.34
N GLU A 202 -0.69 4.47 17.61
CA GLU A 202 0.48 4.73 18.46
C GLU A 202 1.40 3.50 18.53
N GLU A 203 0.83 2.30 18.73
CA GLU A 203 1.60 1.05 18.74
C GLU A 203 2.21 0.74 17.36
N ALA A 204 1.45 0.89 16.27
CA ALA A 204 1.93 0.63 14.92
C ALA A 204 3.08 1.56 14.53
N ILE A 205 2.93 2.86 14.79
CA ILE A 205 3.96 3.88 14.52
C ILE A 205 5.21 3.63 15.37
N ALA A 206 5.04 3.37 16.66
CA ALA A 206 6.16 3.06 17.56
C ALA A 206 6.93 1.81 17.09
N HIS A 207 6.21 0.76 16.67
CA HIS A 207 6.82 -0.45 16.13
C HIS A 207 7.58 -0.19 14.82
N ALA A 208 6.97 0.50 13.86
CA ALA A 208 7.58 0.80 12.57
C ALA A 208 8.75 1.80 12.67
N THR A 209 8.82 2.61 13.74
CA THR A 209 9.92 3.56 13.95
C THR A 209 11.07 3.02 14.79
N GLN A 210 10.95 1.81 15.35
CA GLN A 210 11.99 1.22 16.15
C GLN A 210 13.22 0.87 15.30
N ASP A 211 14.32 1.60 15.49
CA ASP A 211 15.57 1.45 14.73
C ASP A 211 15.43 1.62 13.20
N THR A 212 14.43 2.34 12.72
CA THR A 212 14.24 2.70 11.32
C THR A 212 14.40 4.20 11.10
N ALA A 213 14.64 4.63 9.86
CA ALA A 213 14.90 6.03 9.55
C ALA A 213 13.66 6.81 9.10
N GLY A 214 12.59 6.12 8.78
CA GLY A 214 11.33 6.70 8.36
C GLY A 214 10.28 5.64 8.13
N ILE A 215 9.05 6.06 7.94
CA ILE A 215 7.88 5.21 7.69
C ILE A 215 7.44 5.36 6.24
N TRP A 216 7.19 4.24 5.58
CA TRP A 216 6.33 4.16 4.41
C TRP A 216 4.93 3.74 4.85
N LEU A 217 3.92 4.48 4.41
CA LEU A 217 2.52 4.07 4.56
C LEU A 217 2.08 3.35 3.29
N SER A 218 1.61 2.11 3.42
CA SER A 218 0.85 1.42 2.38
C SER A 218 -0.61 1.38 2.81
N PHE A 219 -1.49 2.01 2.06
CA PHE A 219 -2.89 2.15 2.43
C PHE A 219 -3.80 1.55 1.36
N ASP A 220 -4.44 0.43 1.70
CA ASP A 220 -5.49 -0.16 0.90
C ASP A 220 -6.84 0.47 1.25
N MET A 221 -7.55 0.98 0.25
CA MET A 221 -8.85 1.60 0.47
C MET A 221 -9.92 0.63 0.96
N ASP A 222 -9.70 -0.68 0.83
CA ASP A 222 -10.63 -1.70 1.31
C ASP A 222 -10.59 -1.90 2.85
N VAL A 223 -9.62 -1.28 3.55
CA VAL A 223 -9.65 -1.20 5.01
C VAL A 223 -10.86 -0.42 5.51
N ILE A 224 -11.34 0.54 4.73
CA ILE A 224 -12.53 1.34 5.03
C ILE A 224 -13.78 0.49 4.80
N ASP A 225 -14.82 0.74 5.59
CA ASP A 225 -16.08 0.03 5.41
C ASP A 225 -16.70 0.34 4.03
N PRO A 226 -17.22 -0.66 3.30
CA PRO A 226 -17.83 -0.46 1.97
C PRO A 226 -19.05 0.48 1.96
N ASP A 227 -19.70 0.70 3.09
CA ASP A 227 -20.78 1.68 3.20
C ASP A 227 -20.25 3.12 3.07
N GLU A 228 -18.97 3.33 3.36
CA GLU A 228 -18.28 4.61 3.21
C GLU A 228 -17.49 4.69 1.89
N ALA A 229 -16.69 3.67 1.57
CA ALA A 229 -15.84 3.59 0.38
C ALA A 229 -16.20 2.37 -0.49
N PRO A 230 -17.30 2.42 -1.27
CA PRO A 230 -17.79 1.27 -2.05
C PRO A 230 -16.89 0.93 -3.25
N GLY A 231 -16.09 1.87 -3.74
CA GLY A 231 -15.30 1.76 -4.95
C GLY A 231 -13.95 1.06 -4.72
N VAL A 232 -13.96 -0.19 -4.26
CA VAL A 232 -12.76 -1.01 -4.02
C VAL A 232 -12.85 -2.37 -4.73
N GLY A 233 -11.68 -2.97 -5.03
CA GLY A 233 -11.63 -4.25 -5.75
C GLY A 233 -12.15 -5.43 -4.93
N THR A 234 -11.86 -5.47 -3.66
CA THR A 234 -12.12 -6.57 -2.71
C THR A 234 -12.81 -6.07 -1.44
N PRO A 235 -14.08 -5.59 -1.50
CA PRO A 235 -14.75 -5.01 -0.36
C PRO A 235 -14.98 -6.05 0.74
N VAL A 236 -14.67 -5.69 1.99
CA VAL A 236 -14.90 -6.49 3.20
C VAL A 236 -15.69 -5.63 4.20
N VAL A 237 -16.84 -6.10 4.66
CA VAL A 237 -17.66 -5.39 5.64
C VAL A 237 -16.99 -5.32 7.02
N GLY A 238 -17.37 -4.36 7.85
CA GLY A 238 -16.83 -4.17 9.19
C GLY A 238 -15.46 -3.48 9.18
N GLY A 239 -15.26 -2.54 8.26
CA GLY A 239 -14.06 -1.73 8.15
C GLY A 239 -14.02 -0.53 9.09
N ILE A 240 -12.95 0.25 9.01
CA ILE A 240 -12.84 1.51 9.72
C ILE A 240 -13.74 2.56 9.07
N THR A 241 -14.21 3.50 9.88
CA THR A 241 -14.98 4.65 9.40
C THR A 241 -14.07 5.71 8.76
N TYR A 242 -14.66 6.60 7.99
CA TYR A 242 -14.00 7.79 7.44
C TYR A 242 -13.23 8.58 8.51
N ARG A 243 -13.84 8.78 9.70
CA ARG A 243 -13.22 9.50 10.81
C ARG A 243 -12.01 8.79 11.41
N GLU A 244 -12.08 7.48 11.52
CA GLU A 244 -10.98 6.67 12.01
C GLU A 244 -9.81 6.64 11.02
N ALA A 245 -10.11 6.55 9.73
CA ALA A 245 -9.09 6.64 8.67
C ALA A 245 -8.37 7.99 8.70
N HIS A 246 -9.11 9.11 8.85
CA HIS A 246 -8.50 10.44 9.01
C HIS A 246 -7.60 10.52 10.23
N LEU A 247 -8.06 10.05 11.39
CA LEU A 247 -7.24 10.06 12.61
C LEU A 247 -5.95 9.27 12.42
N ALA A 248 -6.00 8.11 11.76
CA ALA A 248 -4.82 7.31 11.46
C ALA A 248 -3.81 8.09 10.59
N MET A 249 -4.31 8.80 9.56
CA MET A 249 -3.47 9.61 8.67
C MET A 249 -2.86 10.82 9.39
N GLU A 250 -3.65 11.52 10.21
CA GLU A 250 -3.19 12.66 11.01
C GLU A 250 -2.09 12.24 11.99
N MET A 251 -2.24 11.07 12.63
CA MET A 251 -1.22 10.53 13.54
C MET A 251 0.09 10.18 12.83
N LEU A 252 0.03 9.67 11.60
CA LEU A 252 1.21 9.44 10.78
C LEU A 252 1.91 10.75 10.41
N ALA A 253 1.15 11.77 10.01
CA ALA A 253 1.68 13.10 9.76
C ALA A 253 2.34 13.70 11.01
N ASP A 254 1.67 13.59 12.19
CA ASP A 254 2.16 14.06 13.48
C ASP A 254 3.46 13.40 13.92
N SER A 255 3.67 12.16 13.52
CA SER A 255 4.91 11.44 13.83
C SER A 255 6.16 12.12 13.26
N GLY A 256 6.01 12.90 12.18
CA GLY A 256 7.12 13.50 11.44
C GLY A 256 8.06 12.47 10.82
N LYS A 257 7.61 11.22 10.68
CA LYS A 257 8.42 10.09 10.19
C LYS A 257 8.01 9.59 8.82
N LEU A 258 6.89 10.07 8.27
CA LEU A 258 6.41 9.66 6.96
C LEU A 258 7.37 10.16 5.87
N ILE A 259 7.93 9.25 5.07
CA ILE A 259 8.82 9.57 3.95
C ILE A 259 8.18 9.36 2.60
N GLY A 260 7.05 8.68 2.53
CA GLY A 260 6.26 8.44 1.34
C GLY A 260 5.10 7.51 1.63
N LEU A 261 4.23 7.38 0.66
CA LEU A 261 3.06 6.50 0.77
C LEU A 261 2.64 5.93 -0.59
N ASP A 262 1.97 4.81 -0.55
CA ASP A 262 1.08 4.37 -1.62
C ASP A 262 -0.36 4.27 -1.12
N LEU A 263 -1.31 4.58 -2.01
CA LEU A 263 -2.73 4.42 -1.80
C LEU A 263 -3.29 3.63 -2.98
N VAL A 264 -3.94 2.51 -2.67
CA VAL A 264 -4.25 1.46 -3.64
C VAL A 264 -5.72 1.02 -3.61
N GLU A 265 -6.09 0.20 -4.59
CA GLU A 265 -7.37 -0.51 -4.74
C GLU A 265 -8.60 0.39 -4.98
N VAL A 266 -8.42 1.69 -5.30
CA VAL A 266 -9.55 2.52 -5.76
C VAL A 266 -10.08 1.98 -7.09
N ASN A 267 -11.35 1.61 -7.13
CA ASN A 267 -12.03 1.06 -8.30
C ASN A 267 -13.22 1.93 -8.75
N PRO A 268 -13.01 2.85 -9.69
CA PRO A 268 -14.07 3.77 -10.14
C PRO A 268 -15.27 3.07 -10.81
N VAL A 269 -15.08 1.84 -11.30
CA VAL A 269 -16.20 1.07 -11.92
C VAL A 269 -17.22 0.63 -10.87
N LEU A 270 -16.77 0.44 -9.63
CA LEU A 270 -17.60 0.01 -8.51
C LEU A 270 -18.02 1.16 -7.62
N ASP A 271 -17.46 2.34 -7.86
CA ASP A 271 -17.65 3.52 -7.02
C ASP A 271 -18.97 4.25 -7.33
N GLU A 272 -19.43 5.01 -6.35
CA GLU A 272 -20.59 5.87 -6.44
C GLU A 272 -20.16 7.32 -6.60
N ARG A 273 -20.25 7.89 -7.81
CA ARG A 273 -19.96 9.30 -8.10
C ARG A 273 -18.55 9.75 -7.66
N ASN A 274 -17.56 8.89 -7.79
CA ASN A 274 -16.18 9.14 -7.42
C ASN A 274 -15.93 9.30 -5.89
N ARG A 275 -16.86 8.88 -5.05
CA ARG A 275 -16.83 9.05 -3.59
C ARG A 275 -15.58 8.43 -2.95
N THR A 276 -15.23 7.21 -3.33
CA THR A 276 -14.04 6.51 -2.80
C THR A 276 -12.75 7.25 -3.18
N ALA A 277 -12.65 7.76 -4.42
CA ALA A 277 -11.49 8.53 -4.84
C ALA A 277 -11.42 9.91 -4.15
N GLU A 278 -12.55 10.54 -3.84
CA GLU A 278 -12.60 11.77 -3.03
C GLU A 278 -12.12 11.50 -1.60
N ILE A 279 -12.55 10.39 -0.98
CA ILE A 279 -12.03 9.95 0.32
C ILE A 279 -10.52 9.71 0.24
N ALA A 280 -10.04 9.00 -0.78
CA ALA A 280 -8.63 8.76 -1.01
C ALA A 280 -7.81 10.06 -1.04
N ARG A 281 -8.29 11.07 -1.79
CA ARG A 281 -7.67 12.41 -1.80
C ARG A 281 -7.61 13.01 -0.39
N GLU A 282 -8.73 13.03 0.34
CA GLU A 282 -8.79 13.63 1.68
C GLU A 282 -7.84 12.93 2.66
N LEU A 283 -7.68 11.62 2.56
CA LEU A 283 -6.74 10.85 3.37
C LEU A 283 -5.28 11.20 3.04
N ILE A 284 -4.94 11.34 1.76
CA ILE A 284 -3.61 11.79 1.33
C ILE A 284 -3.32 13.18 1.91
N LEU A 285 -4.29 14.10 1.85
CA LEU A 285 -4.13 15.44 2.44
C LEU A 285 -3.87 15.39 3.95
N SER A 286 -4.60 14.54 4.69
CA SER A 286 -4.39 14.36 6.14
C SER A 286 -3.01 13.76 6.45
N ALA A 287 -2.56 12.76 5.67
CA ALA A 287 -1.22 12.19 5.81
C ALA A 287 -0.10 13.20 5.52
N LEU A 288 -0.39 14.20 4.69
CA LEU A 288 0.55 15.28 4.33
C LEU A 288 0.32 16.58 5.13
N GLY A 289 -0.42 16.51 6.23
CA GLY A 289 -0.48 17.58 7.23
C GLY A 289 -1.69 18.49 7.16
N LYS A 290 -2.76 18.15 6.41
CA LYS A 290 -4.03 18.88 6.47
C LYS A 290 -4.59 18.83 7.90
N ARG A 291 -4.96 19.99 8.43
CA ARG A 291 -5.54 20.16 9.76
C ARG A 291 -6.81 21.00 9.68
N ILE A 292 -7.69 20.83 10.68
CA ILE A 292 -8.82 21.72 10.85
C ILE A 292 -8.41 22.96 11.68
N LEU A 293 -7.53 22.76 12.66
CA LEU A 293 -6.99 23.79 13.56
C LEU A 293 -5.48 23.72 13.63
#